data_6e6b03058cdbe0f5fe2a8b161f8ace3b
#
_entry.id   6e6b03058cdbe0f5fe2a8b161f8ace3b
#
_cell.length_a   1.000
_cell.length_b   1.000
_cell.length_c   1.000
_cell.angle_alpha   90.00
_cell.angle_beta   90.00
_cell.angle_gamma   90.00
#
_symmetry.space_group_name_H-M   'P 1'
#
loop_
_entity.id
_entity.type
_entity.pdbx_description
1 polymer ?
#
loop_
_entity_poly.entity_id
_entity_poly.type
_entity_poly.pdbx_seq_one_letter_code
_entity_poly.pdbx_strand_id
1 'polypeptide(L)'
;MNPQSGNVCQGEVTMEQMKKNENVILSDIYNAIRTQQAGKGDVELNGVINAFARSMQEGKQCLILFRNEMRNGTERRAFAMMGDKAGHTLFPLFTDMTKILPVQMAMEKQGNKMEIGVMGLKELLLMLTSQKMCDGIIVNPFMQNFNAKLDFFANILRVKPISHITLIQAESANLHTDAIVCPTDAVISGAMALDSAMKQAGGEGYDAVIQNALQGEKMDTADVTVVQGHDKIHAKYVLFVNVPEHSAQTSTKELLDSYLNCMNAAKELKCKSITFPCTSAAMKGLPMEAVVGASTTAVTAWLAKNQDYTIDVYFCCEKEEETAMYRKFFDGINKK
;
A
#
# COMPACT_ATOMS: atom_id res chain seq x y z
N MET A 1 16.32 -23.07 -38.05
CA MET A 1 16.04 -21.65 -37.68
C MET A 1 16.12 -21.52 -36.17
N ASN A 2 17.17 -20.93 -35.67
CA ASN A 2 17.45 -20.77 -34.25
C ASN A 2 16.58 -19.64 -33.69
N PRO A 3 15.87 -19.81 -32.56
CA PRO A 3 15.27 -18.67 -31.86
C PRO A 3 16.40 -17.90 -31.19
N GLN A 4 16.49 -16.65 -31.55
CA GLN A 4 17.42 -15.66 -31.00
C GLN A 4 17.25 -15.62 -29.47
N SER A 5 18.37 -15.88 -28.77
CA SER A 5 18.56 -15.58 -27.37
C SER A 5 18.37 -14.08 -27.15
N GLY A 6 17.21 -13.70 -26.61
CA GLY A 6 16.96 -12.33 -26.22
C GLY A 6 17.99 -11.87 -25.19
N ASN A 7 18.66 -10.77 -25.48
CA ASN A 7 19.53 -10.04 -24.56
C ASN A 7 18.74 -9.60 -23.35
N VAL A 8 18.79 -10.36 -22.26
CA VAL A 8 18.22 -10.02 -20.96
C VAL A 8 19.36 -9.59 -20.05
N CYS A 9 19.28 -8.39 -19.57
CA CYS A 9 20.15 -7.69 -18.61
C CYS A 9 21.43 -7.06 -19.17
N GLN A 10 21.37 -5.76 -19.38
CA GLN A 10 22.55 -4.92 -19.53
C GLN A 10 23.02 -4.44 -18.14
N GLY A 11 24.26 -4.79 -17.78
CA GLY A 11 25.09 -4.05 -16.84
C GLY A 11 24.91 -4.35 -15.35
N GLU A 12 26.04 -4.48 -14.65
CA GLU A 12 26.14 -4.27 -13.21
C GLU A 12 25.67 -2.85 -12.87
N VAL A 13 24.62 -2.73 -12.06
CA VAL A 13 24.13 -1.43 -11.61
C VAL A 13 24.90 -1.06 -10.34
N THR A 14 25.67 0.02 -10.39
CA THR A 14 26.40 0.49 -9.21
C THR A 14 25.45 1.04 -8.14
N MET A 15 25.87 1.00 -6.85
CA MET A 15 25.10 1.55 -5.72
C MET A 15 24.68 3.01 -5.94
N GLU A 16 25.46 3.78 -6.69
CA GLU A 16 25.20 5.18 -7.01
C GLU A 16 24.13 5.33 -8.10
N GLN A 17 24.10 4.42 -9.08
CA GLN A 17 23.04 4.33 -10.08
C GLN A 17 21.73 3.85 -9.49
N MET A 18 21.76 2.96 -8.50
CA MET A 18 20.58 2.47 -7.79
C MET A 18 19.90 3.56 -6.92
N LYS A 19 20.68 4.46 -6.32
CA LYS A 19 20.12 5.61 -5.57
C LYS A 19 19.41 6.63 -6.46
N LYS A 20 19.70 6.65 -7.76
CA LYS A 20 19.07 7.55 -8.75
C LYS A 20 17.88 6.93 -9.47
N ASN A 21 17.64 5.63 -9.32
CA ASN A 21 16.64 4.92 -10.11
C ASN A 21 15.36 4.66 -9.30
N GLU A 22 14.44 5.64 -9.30
CA GLU A 22 13.11 5.53 -8.65
C GLU A 22 12.31 4.31 -9.13
N ASN A 23 12.63 3.76 -10.31
CA ASN A 23 11.94 2.59 -10.87
C ASN A 23 12.25 1.26 -10.14
N VAL A 24 13.33 1.20 -9.35
CA VAL A 24 13.76 -0.01 -8.62
C VAL A 24 13.02 -0.17 -7.29
N ILE A 25 12.31 0.85 -6.82
CA ILE A 25 11.58 0.82 -5.56
C ILE A 25 10.12 0.42 -5.85
N LEU A 26 9.71 -0.71 -5.30
CA LEU A 26 8.33 -1.21 -5.35
C LEU A 26 7.57 -0.84 -4.06
N SER A 27 7.55 0.44 -3.72
CA SER A 27 6.91 0.94 -2.50
C SER A 27 5.45 0.59 -2.40
N ASP A 28 4.71 0.66 -3.52
CA ASP A 28 3.29 0.32 -3.56
C ASP A 28 3.03 -1.14 -3.19
N ILE A 29 3.86 -2.06 -3.71
CA ILE A 29 3.78 -3.49 -3.37
C ILE A 29 4.13 -3.71 -1.91
N TYR A 30 5.22 -3.08 -1.43
CA TYR A 30 5.62 -3.15 -0.03
C TYR A 30 4.50 -2.68 0.90
N ASN A 31 3.93 -1.50 0.64
CA ASN A 31 2.87 -0.91 1.44
C ASN A 31 1.59 -1.76 1.42
N ALA A 32 1.18 -2.25 0.24
CA ALA A 32 0.01 -3.11 0.12
C ALA A 32 0.15 -4.42 0.92
N ILE A 33 1.33 -5.06 0.87
CA ILE A 33 1.63 -6.25 1.67
C ILE A 33 1.58 -5.91 3.17
N ARG A 34 2.18 -4.80 3.61
CA ARG A 34 2.18 -4.38 5.01
C ARG A 34 0.77 -4.06 5.51
N THR A 35 -0.04 -3.39 4.70
CA THR A 35 -1.45 -3.11 5.02
C THR A 35 -2.24 -4.41 5.16
N GLN A 36 -2.10 -5.33 4.22
CA GLN A 36 -2.74 -6.64 4.30
C GLN A 36 -2.34 -7.41 5.57
N GLN A 37 -1.07 -7.39 5.95
CA GLN A 37 -0.54 -8.08 7.14
C GLN A 37 -0.94 -7.41 8.46
N ALA A 38 -1.27 -6.12 8.47
CA ALA A 38 -1.76 -5.41 9.64
C ALA A 38 -3.21 -5.75 9.98
N GLY A 39 -3.98 -6.24 8.99
CA GLY A 39 -5.38 -6.62 9.18
C GLY A 39 -5.53 -7.91 9.98
N LYS A 40 -6.63 -8.03 10.72
CA LYS A 40 -7.01 -9.25 11.46
C LYS A 40 -7.88 -10.15 10.58
N GLY A 41 -7.66 -11.46 10.66
CA GLY A 41 -8.40 -12.44 9.87
C GLY A 41 -7.97 -12.48 8.40
N ASP A 42 -8.85 -13.02 7.55
CA ASP A 42 -8.60 -13.10 6.11
C ASP A 42 -8.89 -11.74 5.45
N VAL A 43 -7.82 -10.97 5.23
CA VAL A 43 -7.91 -9.69 4.51
C VAL A 43 -7.79 -9.94 3.02
N GLU A 44 -8.67 -9.32 2.24
CA GLU A 44 -8.66 -9.43 0.78
C GLU A 44 -7.33 -8.97 0.18
N LEU A 45 -6.85 -9.70 -0.82
CA LEU A 45 -5.59 -9.41 -1.51
C LEU A 45 -5.72 -8.35 -2.62
N ASN A 46 -6.89 -7.71 -2.76
CA ASN A 46 -7.14 -6.76 -3.85
C ASN A 46 -6.10 -5.62 -3.90
N GLY A 47 -5.73 -5.07 -2.76
CA GLY A 47 -4.68 -4.04 -2.68
C GLY A 47 -3.32 -4.54 -3.17
N VAL A 48 -2.94 -5.77 -2.81
CA VAL A 48 -1.68 -6.40 -3.27
C VAL A 48 -1.73 -6.66 -4.77
N ILE A 49 -2.84 -7.22 -5.27
CA ILE A 49 -3.06 -7.48 -6.70
C ILE A 49 -2.94 -6.17 -7.50
N ASN A 50 -3.62 -5.11 -7.05
CA ASN A 50 -3.57 -3.80 -7.69
C ASN A 50 -2.17 -3.18 -7.67
N ALA A 51 -1.44 -3.29 -6.56
CA ALA A 51 -0.08 -2.76 -6.45
C ALA A 51 0.87 -3.42 -7.47
N PHE A 52 0.78 -4.76 -7.62
CA PHE A 52 1.52 -5.46 -8.66
C PHE A 52 1.10 -5.03 -10.07
N ALA A 53 -0.20 -4.97 -10.35
CA ALA A 53 -0.73 -4.61 -11.66
C ALA A 53 -0.33 -3.17 -12.05
N ARG A 54 -0.43 -2.19 -11.13
CA ARG A 54 0.04 -0.81 -11.34
C ARG A 54 1.54 -0.76 -11.58
N SER A 55 2.34 -1.42 -10.73
CA SER A 55 3.80 -1.44 -10.88
C SER A 55 4.25 -2.01 -12.22
N MET A 56 3.57 -3.03 -12.74
CA MET A 56 3.82 -3.56 -14.07
C MET A 56 3.40 -2.60 -15.19
N GLN A 57 2.28 -1.91 -15.03
CA GLN A 57 1.78 -0.92 -16.01
C GLN A 57 2.70 0.31 -16.09
N GLU A 58 3.27 0.72 -14.95
CA GLU A 58 4.23 1.82 -14.83
C GLU A 58 5.66 1.41 -15.28
N GLY A 59 5.86 0.16 -15.67
CA GLY A 59 7.17 -0.33 -16.10
C GLY A 59 8.20 -0.42 -14.97
N LYS A 60 7.75 -0.57 -13.72
CA LYS A 60 8.64 -0.67 -12.56
C LYS A 60 9.58 -1.87 -12.68
N GLN A 61 10.77 -1.69 -12.13
CA GLN A 61 11.78 -2.72 -12.03
C GLN A 61 11.81 -3.33 -10.61
N CYS A 62 12.35 -4.53 -10.49
CA CYS A 62 12.57 -5.22 -9.23
C CYS A 62 14.03 -5.64 -9.09
N LEU A 63 14.44 -5.91 -7.86
CA LEU A 63 15.77 -6.42 -7.53
C LEU A 63 15.73 -7.94 -7.43
N ILE A 64 16.74 -8.58 -7.97
CA ILE A 64 16.92 -10.04 -8.00
C ILE A 64 18.35 -10.41 -7.59
N LEU A 65 18.52 -11.61 -7.06
CA LEU A 65 19.83 -12.19 -6.79
C LEU A 65 20.15 -13.26 -7.82
N PHE A 66 21.35 -13.22 -8.38
CA PHE A 66 21.84 -14.21 -9.33
C PHE A 66 23.34 -14.42 -9.17
N ARG A 67 23.85 -15.47 -9.79
CA ARG A 67 25.27 -15.69 -9.98
C ARG A 67 25.55 -16.11 -11.43
N ASN A 68 26.73 -15.80 -11.92
CA ASN A 68 27.18 -16.26 -13.21
C ASN A 68 27.77 -17.67 -13.08
N GLU A 69 27.30 -18.60 -13.89
CA GLU A 69 27.79 -19.99 -13.94
C GLU A 69 28.22 -20.35 -15.35
N MET A 70 29.39 -21.00 -15.46
CA MET A 70 29.81 -21.63 -16.73
C MET A 70 29.10 -22.97 -16.89
N ARG A 71 28.24 -23.10 -17.89
CA ARG A 71 27.58 -24.36 -18.23
C ARG A 71 27.81 -24.70 -19.71
N ASN A 72 28.50 -25.83 -19.93
CA ASN A 72 28.87 -26.26 -21.27
C ASN A 72 29.65 -25.18 -22.08
N GLY A 73 30.57 -24.48 -21.44
CA GLY A 73 31.39 -23.43 -22.08
C GLY A 73 30.67 -22.11 -22.34
N THR A 74 29.41 -21.97 -21.90
CA THR A 74 28.61 -20.74 -22.05
C THR A 74 28.32 -20.18 -20.66
N GLU A 75 28.56 -18.89 -20.49
CA GLU A 75 28.18 -18.18 -19.26
C GLU A 75 26.66 -18.05 -19.20
N ARG A 76 26.08 -18.43 -18.07
CA ARG A 76 24.64 -18.33 -17.79
C ARG A 76 24.42 -17.74 -16.41
N ARG A 77 23.31 -17.02 -16.26
CA ARG A 77 22.84 -16.52 -14.97
C ARG A 77 21.99 -17.58 -14.28
N ALA A 78 22.39 -17.96 -13.07
CA ALA A 78 21.63 -18.80 -12.17
C ALA A 78 20.98 -17.93 -11.09
N PHE A 79 19.67 -17.86 -11.07
CA PHE A 79 18.93 -17.08 -10.08
C PHE A 79 18.96 -17.74 -8.72
N ALA A 80 18.97 -16.94 -7.66
CA ALA A 80 18.75 -17.42 -6.30
C ALA A 80 17.37 -18.07 -6.20
N MET A 81 17.30 -19.21 -5.56
CA MET A 81 16.07 -19.92 -5.21
C MET A 81 16.09 -20.24 -3.72
N MET A 82 14.91 -20.27 -3.12
CA MET A 82 14.73 -20.56 -1.69
C MET A 82 13.78 -21.74 -1.51
N GLY A 83 14.11 -22.66 -0.61
CA GLY A 83 13.18 -23.71 -0.22
C GLY A 83 12.29 -23.27 0.94
N ASP A 84 11.03 -23.66 0.93
CA ASP A 84 10.17 -23.58 2.11
C ASP A 84 10.18 -24.89 2.92
N LYS A 85 9.49 -24.87 4.08
CA LYS A 85 9.38 -26.06 4.95
C LYS A 85 8.60 -27.22 4.33
N ALA A 86 7.79 -26.94 3.31
CA ALA A 86 7.00 -27.94 2.59
C ALA A 86 7.74 -28.52 1.37
N GLY A 87 8.98 -28.08 1.11
CA GLY A 87 9.80 -28.53 0.00
C GLY A 87 9.56 -27.80 -1.32
N HIS A 88 8.76 -26.71 -1.34
CA HIS A 88 8.58 -25.91 -2.53
C HIS A 88 9.79 -25.03 -2.79
N THR A 89 10.05 -24.80 -4.08
CA THR A 89 11.07 -23.86 -4.54
C THR A 89 10.45 -22.51 -4.80
N LEU A 90 10.91 -21.47 -4.09
CA LEU A 90 10.39 -20.10 -4.22
C LEU A 90 11.45 -19.18 -4.83
N PHE A 91 11.00 -18.28 -5.71
CA PHE A 91 11.83 -17.20 -6.25
C PHE A 91 11.79 -15.99 -5.33
N PRO A 92 12.93 -15.51 -4.77
CA PRO A 92 12.95 -14.31 -3.94
C PRO A 92 12.90 -13.04 -4.80
N LEU A 93 11.91 -12.20 -4.56
CA LEU A 93 11.73 -10.89 -5.17
C LEU A 93 11.89 -9.82 -4.08
N PHE A 94 12.60 -8.73 -4.39
CA PHE A 94 12.88 -7.67 -3.42
C PHE A 94 12.32 -6.34 -3.89
N THR A 95 11.70 -5.61 -2.95
CA THR A 95 11.06 -4.31 -3.25
C THR A 95 12.06 -3.16 -3.28
N ASP A 96 13.16 -3.29 -2.56
CA ASP A 96 14.20 -2.25 -2.44
C ASP A 96 15.53 -2.81 -1.92
N MET A 97 16.58 -1.96 -1.95
CA MET A 97 17.92 -2.31 -1.52
C MET A 97 18.03 -2.70 -0.05
N THR A 98 17.22 -2.12 0.82
CA THR A 98 17.26 -2.44 2.26
C THR A 98 16.77 -3.86 2.55
N LYS A 99 16.03 -4.46 1.62
CA LYS A 99 15.49 -5.83 1.71
C LYS A 99 16.44 -6.87 1.11
N ILE A 100 17.14 -6.54 0.02
CA ILE A 100 18.01 -7.50 -0.67
C ILE A 100 19.39 -7.64 -0.03
N LEU A 101 19.98 -6.54 0.45
CA LEU A 101 21.35 -6.54 1.02
C LEU A 101 21.54 -7.52 2.18
N PRO A 102 20.65 -7.60 3.19
CA PRO A 102 20.81 -8.57 4.27
C PRO A 102 20.80 -10.02 3.79
N VAL A 103 20.00 -10.32 2.75
CA VAL A 103 19.90 -11.67 2.17
C VAL A 103 21.16 -12.01 1.38
N GLN A 104 21.66 -11.10 0.56
CA GLN A 104 22.93 -11.26 -0.15
C GLN A 104 24.07 -11.54 0.81
N MET A 105 24.22 -10.71 1.85
CA MET A 105 25.27 -10.89 2.85
C MET A 105 25.17 -12.23 3.61
N ALA A 106 23.95 -12.70 3.87
CA ALA A 106 23.73 -14.01 4.51
C ALA A 106 24.14 -15.17 3.59
N MET A 107 23.84 -15.07 2.29
CA MET A 107 24.28 -16.06 1.29
C MET A 107 25.80 -16.07 1.11
N GLU A 108 26.44 -14.92 1.07
CA GLU A 108 27.90 -14.80 0.98
C GLU A 108 28.62 -15.44 2.18
N LYS A 109 28.10 -15.25 3.39
CA LYS A 109 28.63 -15.93 4.61
C LYS A 109 28.55 -17.46 4.53
N GLN A 110 27.61 -17.99 3.74
CA GLN A 110 27.48 -19.43 3.48
C GLN A 110 28.32 -19.93 2.29
N GLY A 111 29.18 -19.07 1.72
CA GLY A 111 29.98 -19.36 0.56
C GLY A 111 29.29 -19.21 -0.81
N ASN A 112 28.07 -18.74 -0.83
CA ASN A 112 27.30 -18.48 -2.05
C ASN A 112 27.44 -17.02 -2.47
N LYS A 113 28.42 -16.69 -3.31
CA LYS A 113 28.57 -15.35 -3.84
C LYS A 113 27.45 -15.06 -4.84
N MET A 114 26.62 -14.07 -4.52
CA MET A 114 25.50 -13.64 -5.36
C MET A 114 25.67 -12.16 -5.77
N GLU A 115 25.25 -11.86 -6.97
CA GLU A 115 25.21 -10.51 -7.52
C GLU A 115 23.78 -9.96 -7.46
N ILE A 116 23.64 -8.64 -7.29
CA ILE A 116 22.36 -7.97 -7.35
C ILE A 116 22.12 -7.52 -8.79
N GLY A 117 21.00 -7.92 -9.35
CA GLY A 117 20.55 -7.49 -10.67
C GLY A 117 19.22 -6.73 -10.61
N VAL A 118 18.94 -6.05 -11.71
CA VAL A 118 17.69 -5.32 -11.94
C VAL A 118 16.98 -5.94 -13.13
N MET A 119 15.67 -6.17 -13.01
CA MET A 119 14.83 -6.71 -14.09
C MET A 119 13.46 -6.02 -14.08
N GLY A 120 12.85 -5.83 -15.24
CA GLY A 120 11.47 -5.38 -15.33
C GLY A 120 10.53 -6.33 -14.59
N LEU A 121 9.68 -5.81 -13.70
CA LEU A 121 8.76 -6.64 -12.90
C LEU A 121 7.89 -7.52 -13.80
N LYS A 122 7.30 -6.93 -14.85
CA LYS A 122 6.46 -7.67 -15.81
C LYS A 122 7.22 -8.77 -16.52
N GLU A 123 8.45 -8.47 -16.97
CA GLU A 123 9.32 -9.43 -17.67
C GLU A 123 9.69 -10.62 -16.76
N LEU A 124 10.03 -10.32 -15.50
CA LEU A 124 10.34 -11.35 -14.51
C LEU A 124 9.14 -12.27 -14.29
N LEU A 125 7.95 -11.70 -14.04
CA LEU A 125 6.75 -12.50 -13.80
C LEU A 125 6.36 -13.35 -15.01
N LEU A 126 6.47 -12.79 -16.24
CA LEU A 126 6.25 -13.54 -17.48
C LEU A 126 7.24 -14.70 -17.63
N MET A 127 8.52 -14.46 -17.36
CA MET A 127 9.56 -15.49 -17.43
C MET A 127 9.28 -16.63 -16.43
N LEU A 128 9.05 -16.30 -15.17
CA LEU A 128 8.84 -17.31 -14.11
C LEU A 128 7.57 -18.14 -14.35
N THR A 129 6.47 -17.49 -14.74
CA THR A 129 5.18 -18.18 -14.95
C THR A 129 5.15 -19.00 -16.23
N SER A 130 5.79 -18.54 -17.32
CA SER A 130 5.84 -19.28 -18.59
C SER A 130 6.78 -20.47 -18.55
N GLN A 131 7.92 -20.34 -17.90
CA GLN A 131 8.95 -21.40 -17.83
C GLN A 131 8.77 -22.34 -16.64
N LYS A 132 7.87 -21.99 -15.71
CA LYS A 132 7.62 -22.77 -14.47
C LYS A 132 8.92 -23.10 -13.70
N MET A 133 9.76 -22.08 -13.54
CA MET A 133 11.09 -22.23 -12.94
C MET A 133 11.07 -22.49 -11.44
N CYS A 134 9.95 -22.24 -10.77
CA CYS A 134 9.73 -22.38 -9.33
C CYS A 134 8.24 -22.67 -9.05
N ASP A 135 7.92 -22.97 -7.80
CA ASP A 135 6.53 -23.23 -7.37
C ASP A 135 5.79 -21.94 -7.01
N GLY A 136 6.54 -20.89 -6.66
CA GLY A 136 5.99 -19.60 -6.25
C GLY A 136 7.03 -18.51 -6.13
N ILE A 137 6.58 -17.33 -5.72
CA ILE A 137 7.43 -16.16 -5.46
C ILE A 137 7.27 -15.76 -4.00
N ILE A 138 8.39 -15.43 -3.36
CA ILE A 138 8.42 -14.86 -2.01
C ILE A 138 8.93 -13.42 -2.08
N VAL A 139 8.13 -12.47 -1.63
CA VAL A 139 8.49 -11.05 -1.60
C VAL A 139 9.11 -10.71 -0.25
N ASN A 140 10.30 -10.12 -0.28
CA ASN A 140 11.09 -9.71 0.88
C ASN A 140 11.23 -10.86 1.91
N PRO A 141 11.91 -11.98 1.57
CA PRO A 141 12.13 -13.10 2.48
C PRO A 141 12.82 -12.64 3.76
N PHE A 142 12.51 -13.33 4.87
CA PHE A 142 12.96 -13.03 6.24
C PHE A 142 12.44 -11.72 6.84
N MET A 143 11.60 -10.97 6.13
CA MET A 143 10.99 -9.73 6.59
C MET A 143 9.47 -9.82 6.46
N GLN A 144 8.88 -9.37 5.33
CA GLN A 144 7.44 -9.47 5.08
C GLN A 144 6.98 -10.89 4.78
N ASN A 145 7.85 -11.70 4.15
CA ASN A 145 7.59 -13.09 3.80
C ASN A 145 6.25 -13.32 3.07
N PHE A 146 5.83 -12.36 2.25
CA PHE A 146 4.63 -12.57 1.44
C PHE A 146 4.96 -13.57 0.34
N ASN A 147 4.34 -14.75 0.38
CA ASN A 147 4.53 -15.76 -0.64
C ASN A 147 3.19 -16.13 -1.31
N ALA A 148 3.27 -16.46 -2.57
CA ALA A 148 2.14 -16.96 -3.34
C ALA A 148 2.63 -17.90 -4.45
N LYS A 149 1.76 -18.83 -4.88
CA LYS A 149 2.01 -19.75 -5.98
C LYS A 149 2.14 -18.99 -7.31
N LEU A 150 2.80 -19.59 -8.30
CA LEU A 150 2.94 -18.99 -9.64
C LEU A 150 1.59 -18.66 -10.30
N ASP A 151 0.55 -19.44 -10.07
CA ASP A 151 -0.79 -19.20 -10.63
C ASP A 151 -1.38 -17.85 -10.15
N PHE A 152 -1.11 -17.44 -8.91
CA PHE A 152 -1.49 -16.11 -8.42
C PHE A 152 -0.85 -15.02 -9.28
N PHE A 153 0.44 -15.10 -9.56
CA PHE A 153 1.16 -14.13 -10.38
C PHE A 153 0.78 -14.21 -11.86
N ALA A 154 0.49 -15.41 -12.38
CA ALA A 154 -0.01 -15.57 -13.74
C ALA A 154 -1.39 -14.89 -13.93
N ASN A 155 -2.24 -14.93 -12.90
CA ASN A 155 -3.52 -14.22 -12.91
C ASN A 155 -3.30 -12.69 -12.87
N ILE A 156 -2.39 -12.18 -12.00
CA ILE A 156 -2.08 -10.76 -11.91
C ILE A 156 -1.59 -10.17 -13.24
N LEU A 157 -0.85 -10.91 -14.04
CA LEU A 157 -0.39 -10.46 -15.36
C LEU A 157 -1.53 -10.04 -16.32
N ARG A 158 -2.76 -10.48 -16.05
CA ARG A 158 -3.97 -10.20 -16.84
C ARG A 158 -4.86 -9.14 -16.21
N VAL A 159 -4.59 -8.73 -14.98
CA VAL A 159 -5.40 -7.77 -14.23
C VAL A 159 -5.12 -6.35 -14.71
N LYS A 160 -6.19 -5.59 -14.95
CA LYS A 160 -6.12 -4.13 -15.02
C LYS A 160 -6.39 -3.58 -13.62
N PRO A 161 -5.58 -2.64 -13.12
CA PRO A 161 -5.86 -2.00 -11.84
C PRO A 161 -7.23 -1.30 -11.88
N ILE A 162 -8.03 -1.53 -10.85
CA ILE A 162 -9.31 -0.84 -10.65
C ILE A 162 -9.38 -0.39 -9.20
N SER A 163 -10.19 0.65 -8.92
CA SER A 163 -10.41 1.05 -7.53
C SER A 163 -11.16 -0.02 -6.74
N HIS A 164 -10.69 -0.28 -5.54
CA HIS A 164 -11.31 -1.21 -4.60
C HIS A 164 -11.64 -0.51 -3.29
N ILE A 165 -12.74 -0.94 -2.66
CA ILE A 165 -13.05 -0.64 -1.27
C ILE A 165 -12.81 -1.92 -0.47
N THR A 166 -11.93 -1.84 0.51
CA THR A 166 -11.62 -2.96 1.40
C THR A 166 -11.99 -2.58 2.83
N LEU A 167 -12.77 -3.43 3.47
CA LEU A 167 -13.05 -3.33 4.90
C LEU A 167 -11.96 -4.12 5.65
N ILE A 168 -11.24 -3.45 6.54
CA ILE A 168 -10.14 -4.05 7.28
C ILE A 168 -10.30 -3.82 8.78
N GLN A 169 -10.12 -4.87 9.57
CA GLN A 169 -10.08 -4.73 11.03
C GLN A 169 -8.63 -4.58 11.49
N ALA A 170 -8.26 -3.37 11.88
CA ALA A 170 -6.91 -3.00 12.32
C ALA A 170 -6.96 -1.68 13.10
N GLU A 171 -5.83 -1.29 13.69
CA GLU A 171 -5.59 0.09 14.12
C GLU A 171 -5.19 0.92 12.90
N SER A 172 -5.91 2.01 12.63
CA SER A 172 -5.70 2.83 11.42
C SER A 172 -4.27 3.34 11.28
N ALA A 173 -3.62 3.70 12.39
CA ALA A 173 -2.24 4.18 12.43
C ALA A 173 -1.20 3.15 11.96
N ASN A 174 -1.54 1.86 11.99
CA ASN A 174 -0.64 0.77 11.61
C ASN A 174 -0.73 0.42 10.10
N LEU A 175 -1.63 1.06 9.35
CA LEU A 175 -1.77 0.79 7.92
C LEU A 175 -0.74 1.56 7.10
N HIS A 176 -0.14 0.86 6.16
CA HIS A 176 0.82 1.42 5.20
C HIS A 176 0.08 1.84 3.92
N THR A 177 -0.55 3.01 3.95
CA THR A 177 -1.25 3.60 2.79
C THR A 177 -0.61 4.93 2.41
N ASP A 178 -0.88 5.44 1.19
CA ASP A 178 -0.33 6.74 0.81
C ASP A 178 -0.93 7.86 1.64
N ALA A 179 -2.21 7.77 1.96
CA ALA A 179 -2.89 8.74 2.81
C ALA A 179 -3.66 8.06 3.95
N ILE A 180 -3.63 8.65 5.14
CA ILE A 180 -4.51 8.33 6.25
C ILE A 180 -5.35 9.56 6.59
N VAL A 181 -6.67 9.37 6.68
CA VAL A 181 -7.58 10.41 7.13
C VAL A 181 -7.55 10.47 8.65
N CYS A 182 -7.41 11.65 9.19
CA CYS A 182 -7.39 11.90 10.62
C CYS A 182 -8.47 12.94 10.97
N PRO A 183 -9.63 12.51 11.43
CA PRO A 183 -10.66 13.42 11.94
C PRO A 183 -10.12 14.25 13.10
N THR A 184 -10.38 15.56 13.07
CA THR A 184 -9.87 16.51 14.04
C THR A 184 -10.82 17.68 14.26
N ASP A 185 -10.41 18.67 15.06
CA ASP A 185 -11.08 19.96 15.23
C ASP A 185 -10.46 21.04 14.32
N ALA A 186 -11.01 22.24 14.39
CA ALA A 186 -10.63 23.38 13.55
C ALA A 186 -9.16 23.83 13.67
N VAL A 187 -8.44 23.42 14.71
CA VAL A 187 -7.07 23.84 15.01
C VAL A 187 -6.09 22.67 15.17
N ILE A 188 -6.57 21.44 14.90
CA ILE A 188 -5.81 20.19 15.05
C ILE A 188 -5.20 20.12 16.46
N SER A 189 -6.05 20.22 17.47
CA SER A 189 -5.60 20.36 18.87
C SER A 189 -4.96 19.10 19.47
N GLY A 190 -5.25 17.92 18.94
CA GLY A 190 -4.91 16.63 19.55
C GLY A 190 -5.95 16.14 20.56
N ALA A 191 -7.14 16.72 20.56
CA ALA A 191 -8.20 16.34 21.52
C ALA A 191 -8.88 15.00 21.18
N MET A 192 -8.77 14.54 19.94
CA MET A 192 -9.34 13.26 19.50
C MET A 192 -8.29 12.16 19.57
N ALA A 193 -8.71 10.91 19.78
CA ALA A 193 -7.80 9.79 20.00
C ALA A 193 -6.81 9.57 18.83
N LEU A 194 -7.30 9.57 17.59
CA LEU A 194 -6.45 9.37 16.42
C LEU A 194 -5.57 10.59 16.14
N ASP A 195 -6.09 11.79 16.29
CA ASP A 195 -5.34 13.05 16.16
C ASP A 195 -4.17 13.08 17.17
N SER A 196 -4.43 12.79 18.44
CA SER A 196 -3.40 12.65 19.46
C SER A 196 -2.36 11.56 19.11
N ALA A 197 -2.82 10.40 18.64
CA ALA A 197 -1.94 9.30 18.23
C ALA A 197 -1.05 9.70 17.03
N MET A 198 -1.60 10.42 16.04
CA MET A 198 -0.82 10.91 14.90
C MET A 198 0.24 11.93 15.33
N LYS A 199 -0.10 12.87 16.22
CA LYS A 199 0.87 13.82 16.77
C LYS A 199 2.00 13.11 17.50
N GLN A 200 1.69 12.13 18.34
CA GLN A 200 2.68 11.34 19.05
C GLN A 200 3.57 10.52 18.10
N ALA A 201 2.98 9.88 17.08
CA ALA A 201 3.71 9.10 16.09
C ALA A 201 4.61 9.97 15.20
N GLY A 202 4.23 11.22 14.93
CA GLY A 202 5.00 12.19 14.16
C GLY A 202 6.25 12.70 14.89
N GLY A 203 6.36 12.47 16.20
CA GLY A 203 7.54 12.77 16.98
C GLY A 203 7.79 14.24 17.26
N GLU A 204 9.00 14.55 17.70
CA GLU A 204 9.41 15.93 18.06
C GLU A 204 9.33 16.85 16.84
N GLY A 205 8.72 18.02 17.02
CA GLY A 205 8.56 19.04 15.98
C GLY A 205 7.38 18.83 15.03
N TYR A 206 6.65 17.70 15.11
CA TYR A 206 5.52 17.47 14.21
C TYR A 206 4.39 18.48 14.41
N ASP A 207 4.15 18.95 15.63
CA ASP A 207 3.21 20.05 15.89
C ASP A 207 3.57 21.32 15.12
N ALA A 208 4.85 21.66 14.99
CA ALA A 208 5.28 22.80 14.19
C ALA A 208 4.99 22.59 12.69
N VAL A 209 5.15 21.37 12.19
CA VAL A 209 4.79 21.02 10.79
C VAL A 209 3.29 21.19 10.57
N ILE A 210 2.47 20.74 11.51
CA ILE A 210 1.00 20.91 11.48
C ILE A 210 0.63 22.39 11.49
N GLN A 211 1.18 23.19 12.41
CA GLN A 211 0.89 24.62 12.52
C GLN A 211 1.32 25.38 11.27
N ASN A 212 2.45 25.03 10.67
CA ASN A 212 2.88 25.59 9.39
C ASN A 212 1.91 25.26 8.26
N ALA A 213 1.33 24.05 8.25
CA ALA A 213 0.32 23.65 7.25
C ALA A 213 -0.98 24.42 7.42
N LEU A 214 -1.38 24.74 8.65
CA LEU A 214 -2.55 25.59 8.96
C LEU A 214 -2.34 27.07 8.63
N GLN A 215 -1.07 27.52 8.51
CA GLN A 215 -0.73 28.93 8.23
C GLN A 215 -1.33 29.96 9.23
N GLY A 216 -1.65 29.51 10.44
CA GLY A 216 -2.29 30.32 11.47
C GLY A 216 -3.80 30.50 11.31
N GLU A 217 -4.40 29.82 10.33
CA GLU A 217 -5.83 29.83 10.10
C GLU A 217 -6.55 28.68 10.83
N LYS A 218 -7.86 28.81 10.98
CA LYS A 218 -8.72 27.73 11.47
C LYS A 218 -9.41 27.08 10.28
N MET A 219 -9.53 25.76 10.34
CA MET A 219 -10.28 24.99 9.35
C MET A 219 -11.78 25.21 9.51
N ASP A 220 -12.48 25.50 8.44
CA ASP A 220 -13.93 25.39 8.40
C ASP A 220 -14.37 23.91 8.48
N THR A 221 -15.66 23.68 8.74
CA THR A 221 -16.21 22.32 8.74
C THR A 221 -16.03 21.66 7.38
N ALA A 222 -15.56 20.41 7.38
CA ALA A 222 -15.20 19.61 6.21
C ALA A 222 -13.91 20.02 5.49
N ASP A 223 -13.20 21.05 5.93
CA ASP A 223 -11.89 21.39 5.37
C ASP A 223 -10.85 20.30 5.69
N VAL A 224 -9.89 20.16 4.78
CA VAL A 224 -8.81 19.19 4.87
C VAL A 224 -7.46 19.89 4.84
N THR A 225 -6.68 19.72 5.91
CA THR A 225 -5.28 20.13 5.95
C THR A 225 -4.38 18.92 5.69
N VAL A 226 -3.51 19.04 4.68
CA VAL A 226 -2.57 17.98 4.29
C VAL A 226 -1.24 18.17 4.99
N VAL A 227 -0.79 17.15 5.70
CA VAL A 227 0.52 17.13 6.36
C VAL A 227 1.30 15.89 5.92
N GLN A 228 2.58 16.03 5.64
CA GLN A 228 3.43 14.87 5.35
C GLN A 228 3.56 13.97 6.58
N GLY A 229 3.52 12.64 6.36
CA GLY A 229 3.86 11.69 7.41
C GLY A 229 5.31 11.84 7.85
N HIS A 230 5.57 11.68 9.14
CA HIS A 230 6.88 11.87 9.74
C HIS A 230 7.14 10.77 10.79
N ASP A 231 8.41 10.47 11.04
CA ASP A 231 8.90 9.50 12.04
C ASP A 231 8.18 8.14 11.96
N LYS A 232 7.29 7.81 12.89
CA LYS A 232 6.58 6.53 12.97
C LYS A 232 5.26 6.49 12.22
N ILE A 233 4.87 7.57 11.55
CA ILE A 233 3.68 7.58 10.71
C ILE A 233 3.97 6.79 9.44
N HIS A 234 3.26 5.69 9.24
CA HIS A 234 3.46 4.80 8.08
C HIS A 234 2.85 5.34 6.79
N ALA A 235 1.89 6.25 6.88
CA ALA A 235 1.31 6.92 5.73
C ALA A 235 2.23 8.03 5.20
N LYS A 236 2.24 8.23 3.88
CA LYS A 236 2.97 9.32 3.25
C LYS A 236 2.38 10.68 3.58
N TYR A 237 1.05 10.74 3.69
CA TYR A 237 0.30 11.95 4.04
C TYR A 237 -0.71 11.65 5.15
N VAL A 238 -0.88 12.60 6.05
CA VAL A 238 -2.00 12.65 7.00
C VAL A 238 -2.96 13.74 6.52
N LEU A 239 -4.20 13.37 6.28
CA LEU A 239 -5.28 14.27 5.88
C LEU A 239 -6.10 14.61 7.12
N PHE A 240 -5.75 15.69 7.79
CA PHE A 240 -6.52 16.19 8.92
C PHE A 240 -7.81 16.83 8.40
N VAL A 241 -8.96 16.32 8.80
CA VAL A 241 -10.27 16.82 8.38
C VAL A 241 -11.05 17.33 9.59
N ASN A 242 -11.50 18.60 9.53
CA ASN A 242 -12.37 19.15 10.56
C ASN A 242 -13.79 18.61 10.37
N VAL A 243 -14.09 17.51 11.08
CA VAL A 243 -15.42 16.88 10.99
C VAL A 243 -16.48 17.65 11.76
N PRO A 244 -17.77 17.64 11.31
CA PRO A 244 -18.85 18.31 12.01
C PRO A 244 -19.02 17.78 13.44
N GLU A 245 -19.40 18.68 14.34
CA GLU A 245 -19.75 18.29 15.71
C GLU A 245 -21.13 17.63 15.77
N HIS A 246 -21.27 16.64 16.64
CA HIS A 246 -22.58 16.03 16.87
C HIS A 246 -23.53 17.04 17.55
N SER A 247 -24.51 17.48 16.83
CA SER A 247 -25.56 18.39 17.32
C SER A 247 -26.91 18.08 16.65
N ALA A 248 -27.98 18.63 17.17
CA ALA A 248 -29.30 18.50 16.54
C ALA A 248 -29.36 19.15 15.13
N GLN A 249 -28.42 20.02 14.83
CA GLN A 249 -28.33 20.73 13.54
C GLN A 249 -27.23 20.14 12.62
N THR A 250 -26.52 19.09 13.02
CA THR A 250 -25.46 18.47 12.18
C THR A 250 -26.04 18.02 10.85
N SER A 251 -25.53 18.62 9.79
CA SER A 251 -25.98 18.34 8.44
C SER A 251 -25.32 17.08 7.90
N THR A 252 -26.11 16.14 7.38
CA THR A 252 -25.61 14.99 6.62
C THR A 252 -24.71 15.42 5.47
N LYS A 253 -24.95 16.61 4.91
CA LYS A 253 -24.13 17.17 3.85
C LYS A 253 -22.71 17.46 4.29
N GLU A 254 -22.49 18.10 5.45
CA GLU A 254 -21.15 18.41 5.96
C GLU A 254 -20.34 17.14 6.22
N LEU A 255 -21.01 16.09 6.69
CA LEU A 255 -20.37 14.78 6.88
C LEU A 255 -19.98 14.13 5.54
N LEU A 256 -20.85 14.20 4.53
CA LEU A 256 -20.55 13.75 3.16
C LEU A 256 -19.37 14.54 2.56
N ASP A 257 -19.40 15.87 2.71
CA ASP A 257 -18.37 16.77 2.19
C ASP A 257 -16.98 16.45 2.83
N SER A 258 -16.94 16.09 4.11
CA SER A 258 -15.70 15.67 4.78
C SER A 258 -15.03 14.48 4.07
N TYR A 259 -15.81 13.46 3.68
CA TYR A 259 -15.28 12.30 2.94
C TYR A 259 -14.90 12.67 1.49
N LEU A 260 -15.73 13.46 0.81
CA LEU A 260 -15.47 13.90 -0.57
C LEU A 260 -14.20 14.74 -0.66
N ASN A 261 -13.99 15.66 0.29
CA ASN A 261 -12.80 16.51 0.33
C ASN A 261 -11.53 15.71 0.60
N CYS A 262 -11.58 14.69 1.47
CA CYS A 262 -10.46 13.77 1.65
C CYS A 262 -10.14 12.98 0.38
N MET A 263 -11.14 12.50 -0.35
CA MET A 263 -10.93 11.80 -1.63
C MET A 263 -10.36 12.73 -2.71
N ASN A 264 -10.80 13.99 -2.76
CA ASN A 264 -10.26 15.00 -3.68
C ASN A 264 -8.79 15.30 -3.35
N ALA A 265 -8.47 15.54 -2.07
CA ALA A 265 -7.09 15.76 -1.63
C ALA A 265 -6.18 14.56 -1.98
N ALA A 266 -6.65 13.33 -1.76
CA ALA A 266 -5.90 12.13 -2.14
C ALA A 266 -5.65 12.05 -3.66
N LYS A 267 -6.61 12.44 -4.50
CA LYS A 267 -6.43 12.50 -5.97
C LYS A 267 -5.42 13.57 -6.37
N GLU A 268 -5.47 14.75 -5.80
CA GLU A 268 -4.51 15.85 -6.05
C GLU A 268 -3.08 15.44 -5.68
N LEU A 269 -2.93 14.73 -4.58
CA LEU A 269 -1.66 14.15 -4.12
C LEU A 269 -1.21 12.92 -4.91
N LYS A 270 -2.02 12.44 -5.86
CA LYS A 270 -1.78 11.23 -6.65
C LYS A 270 -1.61 9.97 -5.80
N CYS A 271 -2.32 9.89 -4.67
CA CYS A 271 -2.32 8.74 -3.79
C CYS A 271 -2.89 7.50 -4.48
N LYS A 272 -2.27 6.36 -4.28
CA LYS A 272 -2.74 5.06 -4.78
C LYS A 272 -3.57 4.31 -3.75
N SER A 273 -3.50 4.74 -2.49
CA SER A 273 -4.26 4.18 -1.38
C SER A 273 -4.61 5.24 -0.35
N ILE A 274 -5.78 5.08 0.27
CA ILE A 274 -6.27 5.94 1.35
C ILE A 274 -6.95 5.10 2.43
N THR A 275 -6.71 5.46 3.70
CA THR A 275 -7.37 4.85 4.86
C THR A 275 -8.34 5.82 5.52
N PHE A 276 -9.58 5.38 5.71
CA PHE A 276 -10.59 6.06 6.53
C PHE A 276 -10.78 5.30 7.85
N PRO A 277 -10.63 5.95 9.02
CA PRO A 277 -11.00 5.37 10.29
C PRO A 277 -12.52 5.25 10.40
N CYS A 278 -13.00 4.14 10.97
CA CYS A 278 -14.42 3.80 11.02
C CYS A 278 -15.02 3.92 12.42
N THR A 279 -14.35 4.58 13.36
CA THR A 279 -14.82 4.68 14.74
C THR A 279 -15.73 5.90 14.95
N SER A 280 -16.82 5.73 15.69
CA SER A 280 -17.71 6.84 16.06
C SER A 280 -17.00 7.90 16.92
N ALA A 281 -16.05 7.49 17.75
CA ALA A 281 -15.22 8.39 18.53
C ALA A 281 -14.34 9.28 17.63
N ALA A 282 -13.86 8.75 16.50
CA ALA A 282 -13.10 9.50 15.51
C ALA A 282 -13.95 10.58 14.81
N MET A 283 -15.28 10.43 14.81
CA MET A 283 -16.24 11.37 14.18
C MET A 283 -16.99 12.22 15.21
N LYS A 284 -16.32 12.65 16.28
CA LYS A 284 -16.89 13.53 17.32
C LYS A 284 -18.23 13.03 17.89
N GLY A 285 -18.35 11.71 18.08
CA GLY A 285 -19.55 11.10 18.68
C GLY A 285 -20.78 11.05 17.80
N LEU A 286 -20.64 11.25 16.47
CA LEU A 286 -21.74 11.05 15.52
C LEU A 286 -22.26 9.61 15.57
N PRO A 287 -23.58 9.39 15.38
CA PRO A 287 -24.14 8.04 15.32
C PRO A 287 -23.44 7.21 14.23
N MET A 288 -23.07 5.97 14.57
CA MET A 288 -22.32 5.09 13.69
C MET A 288 -23.04 4.85 12.35
N GLU A 289 -24.38 4.71 12.38
CA GLU A 289 -25.19 4.55 11.17
C GLU A 289 -25.07 5.76 10.21
N ALA A 290 -25.01 6.98 10.76
CA ALA A 290 -24.81 8.19 9.97
C ALA A 290 -23.42 8.22 9.35
N VAL A 291 -22.38 7.83 10.11
CA VAL A 291 -21.00 7.75 9.65
C VAL A 291 -20.87 6.72 8.54
N VAL A 292 -21.39 5.50 8.73
CA VAL A 292 -21.38 4.42 7.72
C VAL A 292 -22.12 4.85 6.46
N GLY A 293 -23.32 5.42 6.61
CA GLY A 293 -24.14 5.90 5.47
C GLY A 293 -23.43 7.00 4.67
N ALA A 294 -22.88 8.01 5.36
CA ALA A 294 -22.20 9.12 4.70
C ALA A 294 -20.90 8.68 4.03
N SER A 295 -20.04 7.94 4.73
CA SER A 295 -18.74 7.49 4.22
C SER A 295 -18.88 6.61 2.98
N THR A 296 -19.74 5.60 3.05
CA THR A 296 -19.97 4.66 1.94
C THR A 296 -20.62 5.34 0.75
N THR A 297 -21.59 6.22 0.97
CA THR A 297 -22.25 7.01 -0.09
C THR A 297 -21.26 7.95 -0.78
N ALA A 298 -20.49 8.73 0.00
CA ALA A 298 -19.54 9.69 -0.54
C ALA A 298 -18.45 8.99 -1.37
N VAL A 299 -17.82 7.96 -0.80
CA VAL A 299 -16.73 7.25 -1.46
C VAL A 299 -17.20 6.54 -2.72
N THR A 300 -18.33 5.82 -2.67
CA THR A 300 -18.88 5.12 -3.86
C THR A 300 -19.25 6.10 -4.97
N ALA A 301 -19.90 7.21 -4.62
CA ALA A 301 -20.26 8.26 -5.59
C ALA A 301 -19.02 8.91 -6.20
N TRP A 302 -17.98 9.15 -5.38
CA TRP A 302 -16.72 9.70 -5.86
C TRP A 302 -16.00 8.76 -6.83
N LEU A 303 -15.90 7.47 -6.49
CA LEU A 303 -15.30 6.45 -7.36
C LEU A 303 -16.06 6.31 -8.69
N ALA A 304 -17.39 6.37 -8.66
CA ALA A 304 -18.20 6.31 -9.87
C ALA A 304 -17.96 7.51 -10.81
N LYS A 305 -17.64 8.69 -10.27
CA LYS A 305 -17.31 9.90 -11.04
C LYS A 305 -15.85 9.97 -11.51
N ASN A 306 -14.94 9.24 -10.88
CA ASN A 306 -13.50 9.29 -11.11
C ASN A 306 -12.94 7.96 -11.63
N GLN A 307 -13.59 7.34 -12.61
CA GLN A 307 -13.21 6.03 -13.15
C GLN A 307 -11.84 6.01 -13.85
N ASP A 308 -11.34 7.18 -14.23
CA ASP A 308 -10.01 7.39 -14.80
C ASP A 308 -8.89 7.37 -13.75
N TYR A 309 -9.25 7.39 -12.47
CA TYR A 309 -8.30 7.40 -11.34
C TYR A 309 -8.46 6.16 -10.48
N THR A 310 -7.38 5.39 -10.36
CA THR A 310 -7.38 4.13 -9.60
C THR A 310 -6.80 4.34 -8.21
N ILE A 311 -7.61 4.04 -7.18
CA ILE A 311 -7.22 4.16 -5.77
C ILE A 311 -7.81 3.01 -4.94
N ASP A 312 -7.02 2.46 -4.01
CA ASP A 312 -7.48 1.47 -3.03
C ASP A 312 -7.95 2.21 -1.76
N VAL A 313 -9.22 2.06 -1.43
CA VAL A 313 -9.83 2.69 -0.25
C VAL A 313 -9.98 1.66 0.85
N TYR A 314 -9.41 1.93 2.01
CA TYR A 314 -9.52 1.08 3.19
C TYR A 314 -10.44 1.74 4.22
N PHE A 315 -11.57 1.10 4.53
CA PHE A 315 -12.33 1.41 5.73
C PHE A 315 -11.77 0.58 6.88
N CYS A 316 -11.13 1.27 7.83
CA CYS A 316 -10.41 0.64 8.92
C CYS A 316 -11.20 0.73 10.22
N CYS A 317 -11.70 -0.42 10.67
CA CYS A 317 -12.46 -0.56 11.91
C CYS A 317 -11.60 -1.21 12.99
N GLU A 318 -11.62 -0.68 14.21
CA GLU A 318 -10.89 -1.27 15.33
C GLU A 318 -11.67 -2.41 15.99
N LYS A 319 -13.02 -2.32 15.96
CA LYS A 319 -13.93 -3.25 16.62
C LYS A 319 -14.72 -4.08 15.61
N GLU A 320 -15.05 -5.31 16.00
CA GLU A 320 -15.85 -6.21 15.16
C GLU A 320 -17.27 -5.69 14.91
N GLU A 321 -17.86 -4.99 15.88
CA GLU A 321 -19.21 -4.42 15.76
C GLU A 321 -19.25 -3.35 14.66
N GLU A 322 -18.23 -2.51 14.57
CA GLU A 322 -18.06 -1.51 13.51
C GLU A 322 -17.90 -2.18 12.15
N THR A 323 -17.03 -3.22 12.10
CA THR A 323 -16.82 -4.02 10.89
C THR A 323 -18.11 -4.66 10.41
N ALA A 324 -18.90 -5.24 11.31
CA ALA A 324 -20.18 -5.87 10.99
C ALA A 324 -21.18 -4.86 10.41
N MET A 325 -21.20 -3.62 10.91
CA MET A 325 -22.10 -2.57 10.42
C MET A 325 -21.74 -2.14 9.00
N TYR A 326 -20.46 -1.91 8.71
CA TYR A 326 -19.99 -1.61 7.35
C TYR A 326 -20.26 -2.77 6.39
N ARG A 327 -20.01 -4.02 6.82
CA ARG A 327 -20.26 -5.23 6.01
C ARG A 327 -21.74 -5.32 5.64
N LYS A 328 -22.64 -5.13 6.60
CA LYS A 328 -24.08 -5.13 6.35
C LYS A 328 -24.50 -4.08 5.31
N PHE A 329 -23.86 -2.91 5.33
CA PHE A 329 -24.15 -1.84 4.37
C PHE A 329 -23.66 -2.20 2.96
N PHE A 330 -22.43 -2.71 2.81
CA PHE A 330 -21.89 -3.14 1.52
C PHE A 330 -22.66 -4.32 0.93
N ASP A 331 -23.08 -5.29 1.73
CA ASP A 331 -23.92 -6.42 1.30
C ASP A 331 -25.29 -5.95 0.80
N GLY A 332 -25.81 -4.88 1.39
CA GLY A 332 -27.07 -4.25 0.97
C GLY A 332 -26.98 -3.55 -0.39
N ILE A 333 -25.81 -2.96 -0.73
CA ILE A 333 -25.57 -2.33 -2.03
C ILE A 333 -25.43 -3.38 -3.13
N ASN A 334 -24.74 -4.49 -2.87
CA ASN A 334 -24.46 -5.55 -3.83
C ASN A 334 -25.71 -6.41 -4.17
N LYS A 335 -26.81 -6.26 -3.44
CA LYS A 335 -28.09 -6.96 -3.69
C LYS A 335 -29.09 -6.15 -4.50
N LYS A 336 -28.79 -4.93 -4.85
CA LYS A 336 -29.61 -4.07 -5.73
C LYS A 336 -29.00 -3.98 -7.12
#